data_68086726396d829a2915b7198fc131b6
#
_entry.id   68086726396d829a2915b7198fc131b6
#
_cell.length_a   1.000
_cell.length_b   1.000
_cell.length_c   1.000
_cell.angle_alpha   90.00
_cell.angle_beta   90.00
_cell.angle_gamma   90.00
#
_symmetry.space_group_name_H-M   'P 1'
#
loop_
_entity.id
_entity.type
_entity.pdbx_description
1 polymer ?
#
loop_
_entity_poly.entity_id
_entity_poly.type
_entity_poly.pdbx_seq_one_letter_code
_entity_poly.pdbx_strand_id
1 'polypeptide(L)'
;MPGTGGSAMGGAPASGGAGGSGGARAPVVTRVGPPYDYPQNWRSPYCIHPTLAHPDDARLAYERWRTELVTTEGAGSFQRVRRPDREEDTTVSEGVAYGMILSLVMDDQALFDDLWRYSQMYVNGNGLMHWLISASGSVEGEGAATDADEDMAYALALAAHKWGGGGALDASYADLALAQIDRIWEHEIYESYDGLVVAGDSWGEQVVFNPSYFAPNQYRLFGRLTGNVEGWQLAIDKGYELFAAGLSAELGNLENGLLPAWANTEGQPSPAFDGAPTHYQYDSARIPFRIAQDYCEYGEPRAKALLEKLSNFFSAPGASGIVDGYELDGTPRPANTAPPGIQSALFVGAAGVGAMNDPVYQPFVDDVYGLLVTKEMLPHSYYYNMSWQVFSLVMLSGNLFDYTLH
;
A
#
# COMPACT_ATOMS: atom_id res chain seq x y z
N MET A 1 47.39 33.75 48.99
CA MET A 1 48.74 33.19 49.23
C MET A 1 48.60 31.88 49.99
N PRO A 2 49.40 30.89 49.72
CA PRO A 2 49.69 30.18 48.48
C PRO A 2 49.35 28.68 48.67
N GLY A 3 49.37 27.94 47.66
CA GLY A 3 50.37 27.06 47.26
C GLY A 3 49.79 25.81 46.65
N THR A 4 50.25 25.56 45.49
CA THR A 4 50.96 24.38 44.96
C THR A 4 50.18 23.06 45.07
N GLY A 5 49.85 22.35 44.06
CA GLY A 5 50.66 21.83 42.96
C GLY A 5 50.38 20.34 42.87
N GLY A 6 50.23 19.78 41.72
CA GLY A 6 50.20 18.33 41.61
C GLY A 6 49.58 17.80 40.34
N SER A 7 50.38 17.66 39.35
CA SER A 7 50.56 16.60 38.33
C SER A 7 49.38 15.97 37.62
N ALA A 8 49.40 16.14 36.32
CA ALA A 8 48.75 15.40 35.27
C ALA A 8 49.03 13.91 35.33
N MET A 9 48.02 13.13 35.10
CA MET A 9 48.12 11.79 34.48
C MET A 9 47.12 11.74 33.32
N GLY A 10 47.61 11.45 32.15
CA GLY A 10 46.88 11.34 30.91
C GLY A 10 46.00 10.10 30.90
N GLY A 11 44.76 10.33 30.51
CA GLY A 11 43.83 9.29 30.08
C GLY A 11 43.64 9.43 28.59
N ALA A 12 43.99 8.41 27.84
CA ALA A 12 43.82 8.33 26.42
C ALA A 12 42.34 8.39 26.03
N PRO A 13 41.98 8.98 24.89
CA PRO A 13 40.63 8.93 24.40
C PRO A 13 40.31 7.52 23.91
N ALA A 14 39.23 6.94 24.42
CA ALA A 14 38.62 5.75 23.87
C ALA A 14 38.02 6.09 22.50
N SER A 15 38.67 5.66 21.44
CA SER A 15 38.12 5.60 20.11
C SER A 15 37.10 4.46 20.04
N GLY A 16 35.83 4.77 20.16
CA GLY A 16 34.72 3.87 19.91
C GLY A 16 33.96 4.36 18.66
N GLY A 17 34.59 4.26 17.52
CA GLY A 17 33.92 4.41 16.23
C GLY A 17 33.36 3.05 15.85
N ALA A 18 32.12 2.79 16.16
CA ALA A 18 31.35 1.77 15.45
C ALA A 18 31.05 2.31 14.05
N GLY A 19 31.94 2.00 13.11
CA GLY A 19 31.66 2.18 11.70
C GLY A 19 30.55 1.21 11.31
N GLY A 20 29.34 1.72 11.10
CA GLY A 20 28.34 0.99 10.37
C GLY A 20 28.92 0.61 9.00
N SER A 21 29.06 -0.68 8.74
CA SER A 21 29.38 -1.19 7.42
C SER A 21 28.20 -0.85 6.52
N GLY A 22 28.30 0.29 5.84
CA GLY A 22 27.39 0.59 4.73
C GLY A 22 27.57 -0.51 3.69
N GLY A 23 26.63 -1.45 3.65
CA GLY A 23 26.53 -2.41 2.58
C GLY A 23 26.45 -1.63 1.27
N ALA A 24 27.27 -2.00 0.29
CA ALA A 24 27.23 -1.39 -1.01
C ALA A 24 25.81 -1.55 -1.58
N ARG A 25 25.14 -0.43 -1.89
CA ARG A 25 23.85 -0.42 -2.55
C ARG A 25 23.94 -1.28 -3.81
N ALA A 26 23.02 -2.25 -3.93
CA ALA A 26 22.95 -3.05 -5.14
C ALA A 26 22.64 -2.09 -6.31
N PRO A 27 23.34 -2.23 -7.45
CA PRO A 27 23.05 -1.40 -8.62
C PRO A 27 21.62 -1.69 -9.07
N VAL A 28 20.78 -0.64 -9.18
CA VAL A 28 19.48 -0.75 -9.79
C VAL A 28 19.71 -1.14 -11.24
N VAL A 29 19.38 -2.38 -11.59
CA VAL A 29 19.53 -2.89 -12.95
C VAL A 29 18.42 -2.29 -13.78
N THR A 30 18.70 -1.23 -14.52
CA THR A 30 17.79 -0.67 -15.52
C THR A 30 17.72 -1.60 -16.72
N ARG A 31 16.76 -2.47 -16.75
CA ARG A 31 16.43 -3.28 -17.93
C ARG A 31 15.38 -2.52 -18.73
N VAL A 32 15.75 -2.00 -19.88
CA VAL A 32 14.82 -1.44 -20.86
C VAL A 32 14.47 -2.53 -21.87
N GLY A 33 13.21 -2.88 -21.97
CA GLY A 33 12.74 -3.78 -22.99
C GLY A 33 11.61 -4.70 -22.58
N PRO A 34 10.83 -5.23 -23.54
CA PRO A 34 9.77 -6.16 -23.24
C PRO A 34 10.33 -7.32 -22.40
N PRO A 35 9.69 -7.67 -21.29
CA PRO A 35 8.35 -8.21 -21.24
C PRO A 35 7.35 -7.45 -20.31
N TYR A 36 7.58 -6.19 -20.00
CA TYR A 36 6.78 -5.51 -18.97
C TYR A 36 5.67 -4.61 -19.51
N ASP A 37 5.49 -4.56 -20.84
CA ASP A 37 4.37 -3.87 -21.46
C ASP A 37 3.04 -4.57 -21.13
N TYR A 38 1.99 -3.79 -20.96
CA TYR A 38 0.66 -4.33 -20.73
C TYR A 38 0.10 -5.06 -21.97
N PRO A 39 -0.47 -6.27 -21.85
CA PRO A 39 -0.65 -7.07 -20.65
C PRO A 39 0.56 -7.98 -20.36
N GLN A 40 1.06 -7.95 -19.13
CA GLN A 40 2.18 -8.79 -18.71
C GLN A 40 1.77 -10.26 -18.57
N ASN A 41 0.56 -10.51 -18.09
CA ASN A 41 0.01 -11.86 -17.88
C ASN A 41 0.90 -12.79 -17.05
N TRP A 42 1.57 -12.23 -16.05
CA TRP A 42 2.39 -13.02 -15.13
C TRP A 42 1.56 -14.08 -14.42
N ARG A 43 2.16 -15.21 -14.15
CA ARG A 43 1.53 -16.31 -13.43
C ARG A 43 2.36 -16.64 -12.20
N SER A 44 1.79 -16.37 -11.03
CA SER A 44 2.39 -16.68 -9.76
C SER A 44 2.61 -18.20 -9.62
N PRO A 45 3.75 -18.63 -9.07
CA PRO A 45 3.95 -20.04 -8.72
C PRO A 45 3.14 -20.46 -7.48
N TYR A 46 2.57 -19.51 -6.73
CA TYR A 46 1.87 -19.76 -5.47
C TYR A 46 0.37 -19.49 -5.55
N CYS A 47 -0.07 -18.69 -6.51
CA CYS A 47 -1.45 -18.21 -6.58
C CYS A 47 -2.16 -18.71 -7.85
N ILE A 48 -3.45 -18.96 -7.72
CA ILE A 48 -4.35 -19.17 -8.86
C ILE A 48 -4.77 -17.83 -9.46
N HIS A 49 -5.30 -17.88 -10.68
CA HIS A 49 -5.88 -16.73 -11.36
C HIS A 49 -7.28 -17.08 -11.87
N PRO A 50 -8.17 -16.09 -12.10
CA PRO A 50 -9.47 -16.34 -12.73
C PRO A 50 -9.32 -17.07 -14.08
N THR A 51 -10.21 -18.01 -14.34
CA THR A 51 -10.15 -18.84 -15.57
C THR A 51 -10.54 -18.06 -16.82
N LEU A 52 -11.32 -16.98 -16.68
CA LEU A 52 -11.86 -16.16 -17.77
C LEU A 52 -11.29 -14.72 -17.79
N ALA A 53 -10.16 -14.48 -17.11
CA ALA A 53 -9.55 -13.16 -17.09
C ALA A 53 -9.13 -12.72 -18.50
N HIS A 54 -9.56 -11.51 -18.89
CA HIS A 54 -9.20 -10.92 -20.16
C HIS A 54 -8.48 -9.57 -19.96
N PRO A 55 -7.37 -9.30 -20.65
CA PRO A 55 -6.61 -8.07 -20.48
C PRO A 55 -7.44 -6.79 -20.71
N ASP A 56 -8.38 -6.83 -21.67
CA ASP A 56 -9.22 -5.68 -21.98
C ASP A 56 -10.11 -5.24 -20.81
N ASP A 57 -10.47 -6.13 -19.89
CA ASP A 57 -11.34 -5.78 -18.77
C ASP A 57 -10.68 -4.77 -17.83
N ALA A 58 -9.43 -5.02 -17.44
CA ALA A 58 -8.68 -4.08 -16.62
C ALA A 58 -8.32 -2.80 -17.37
N ARG A 59 -8.03 -2.88 -18.68
CA ARG A 59 -7.76 -1.71 -19.50
C ARG A 59 -8.99 -0.79 -19.62
N LEU A 60 -10.17 -1.34 -19.88
CA LEU A 60 -11.41 -0.57 -19.95
C LEU A 60 -11.76 0.10 -18.61
N ALA A 61 -11.54 -0.63 -17.50
CA ALA A 61 -11.71 -0.08 -16.17
C ALA A 61 -10.72 1.09 -15.90
N TYR A 62 -9.46 0.95 -16.33
CA TYR A 62 -8.45 2.02 -16.24
C TYR A 62 -8.81 3.23 -17.09
N GLU A 63 -9.22 3.04 -18.35
CA GLU A 63 -9.62 4.12 -19.24
C GLU A 63 -10.78 4.93 -18.66
N ARG A 64 -11.75 4.24 -18.05
CA ARG A 64 -12.85 4.89 -17.32
C ARG A 64 -12.34 5.65 -16.10
N TRP A 65 -11.54 5.02 -15.25
CA TRP A 65 -10.91 5.63 -14.07
C TRP A 65 -10.13 6.90 -14.47
N ARG A 66 -9.31 6.81 -15.51
CA ARG A 66 -8.52 7.93 -16.02
C ARG A 66 -9.40 9.08 -16.52
N THR A 67 -10.44 8.77 -17.26
CA THR A 67 -11.37 9.78 -17.81
C THR A 67 -12.15 10.51 -16.72
N GLU A 68 -12.57 9.81 -15.69
CA GLU A 68 -13.46 10.35 -14.66
C GLU A 68 -12.71 10.98 -13.48
N LEU A 69 -11.52 10.48 -13.15
CA LEU A 69 -10.80 10.88 -11.95
C LEU A 69 -9.51 11.66 -12.18
N VAL A 70 -8.95 11.65 -13.39
CA VAL A 70 -7.74 12.43 -13.68
C VAL A 70 -8.11 13.78 -14.25
N THR A 71 -7.51 14.86 -13.71
CA THR A 71 -7.79 16.23 -14.15
C THR A 71 -6.53 17.08 -14.10
N THR A 72 -6.50 18.13 -14.95
CA THR A 72 -5.52 19.23 -14.90
C THR A 72 -5.99 20.40 -14.05
N GLU A 73 -7.28 20.42 -13.66
CA GLU A 73 -7.83 21.51 -12.84
C GLU A 73 -7.21 21.48 -11.45
N GLY A 74 -6.68 22.62 -11.00
CA GLY A 74 -6.01 22.75 -9.72
C GLY A 74 -4.67 22.00 -9.59
N ALA A 75 -4.13 21.45 -10.69
CA ALA A 75 -2.87 20.70 -10.71
C ALA A 75 -1.66 21.52 -11.21
N GLY A 76 -1.79 22.84 -11.31
CA GLY A 76 -0.74 23.66 -11.91
C GLY A 76 -0.51 23.33 -13.38
N SER A 77 0.69 22.82 -13.71
CA SER A 77 1.02 22.38 -15.08
C SER A 77 0.94 20.86 -15.28
N PHE A 78 0.43 20.12 -14.26
CA PHE A 78 0.44 18.67 -14.23
C PHE A 78 -0.97 18.09 -14.23
N GLN A 79 -1.08 16.84 -13.84
CA GLN A 79 -2.35 16.14 -13.61
C GLN A 79 -2.43 15.67 -12.16
N ARG A 80 -3.65 15.56 -11.63
CA ARG A 80 -3.94 15.04 -10.29
C ARG A 80 -5.10 14.06 -10.35
N VAL A 81 -5.19 13.19 -9.35
CA VAL A 81 -6.36 12.32 -9.13
C VAL A 81 -7.30 13.04 -8.18
N ARG A 82 -8.54 13.26 -8.61
CA ARG A 82 -9.57 13.99 -7.86
C ARG A 82 -10.56 13.06 -7.16
N ARG A 83 -11.20 13.59 -6.12
CA ARG A 83 -12.32 12.94 -5.41
C ARG A 83 -13.61 13.73 -5.63
N PRO A 84 -14.34 13.47 -6.73
CA PRO A 84 -15.41 14.36 -7.20
C PRO A 84 -16.71 14.27 -6.39
N ASP A 85 -16.89 13.22 -5.60
CA ASP A 85 -18.21 12.83 -5.08
C ASP A 85 -18.50 13.31 -3.66
N ARG A 86 -17.51 13.72 -2.87
CA ARG A 86 -17.73 14.05 -1.45
C ARG A 86 -16.96 15.22 -0.92
N GLU A 87 -15.85 15.51 -1.49
CA GLU A 87 -14.81 16.25 -0.80
C GLU A 87 -14.34 17.43 -1.65
N GLU A 88 -15.30 18.13 -2.21
CA GLU A 88 -15.05 19.37 -2.95
C GLU A 88 -13.95 19.21 -4.03
N ASP A 89 -13.88 18.03 -4.66
CA ASP A 89 -12.90 17.72 -5.70
C ASP A 89 -11.44 17.74 -5.21
N THR A 90 -11.20 17.42 -3.96
CA THR A 90 -9.85 17.35 -3.35
C THR A 90 -8.99 16.24 -3.95
N THR A 91 -7.71 16.25 -3.61
CA THR A 91 -6.76 15.16 -3.89
C THR A 91 -6.15 14.65 -2.58
N VAL A 92 -6.08 13.33 -2.42
CA VAL A 92 -5.28 12.71 -1.35
C VAL A 92 -4.00 12.11 -1.92
N SER A 93 -2.95 12.06 -1.10
CA SER A 93 -1.67 11.43 -1.48
C SER A 93 -1.86 9.97 -1.92
N GLU A 94 -2.75 9.23 -1.25
CA GLU A 94 -3.18 7.88 -1.64
C GLU A 94 -3.66 7.83 -3.10
N GLY A 95 -4.47 8.80 -3.54
CA GLY A 95 -4.97 8.87 -4.91
C GLY A 95 -3.87 9.11 -5.94
N VAL A 96 -2.88 9.93 -5.60
CA VAL A 96 -1.71 10.15 -6.45
C VAL A 96 -0.90 8.86 -6.57
N ALA A 97 -0.64 8.18 -5.46
CA ALA A 97 0.08 6.91 -5.42
C ALA A 97 -0.63 5.82 -6.23
N TYR A 98 -1.95 5.68 -6.06
CA TYR A 98 -2.77 4.78 -6.87
C TYR A 98 -2.64 5.10 -8.37
N GLY A 99 -2.73 6.37 -8.72
CA GLY A 99 -2.56 6.80 -10.10
C GLY A 99 -1.19 6.44 -10.68
N MET A 100 -0.12 6.57 -9.89
CA MET A 100 1.22 6.17 -10.30
C MET A 100 1.32 4.66 -10.55
N ILE A 101 0.82 3.81 -9.66
CA ILE A 101 0.83 2.36 -9.87
C ILE A 101 -0.03 1.97 -11.09
N LEU A 102 -1.24 2.50 -11.21
CA LEU A 102 -2.13 2.14 -12.31
C LEU A 102 -1.62 2.61 -13.67
N SER A 103 -1.06 3.83 -13.75
CA SER A 103 -0.44 4.35 -14.97
C SER A 103 0.83 3.58 -15.35
N LEU A 104 1.62 3.15 -14.35
CA LEU A 104 2.77 2.26 -14.57
C LEU A 104 2.35 0.94 -15.22
N VAL A 105 1.33 0.27 -14.65
CA VAL A 105 0.82 -1.00 -15.16
C VAL A 105 0.33 -0.85 -16.60
N MET A 106 -0.36 0.24 -16.90
CA MET A 106 -1.02 0.50 -18.20
C MET A 106 -0.15 1.25 -19.23
N ASP A 107 1.15 1.37 -19.00
CA ASP A 107 2.12 2.03 -19.91
C ASP A 107 1.86 3.53 -20.12
N ASP A 108 1.15 4.21 -19.23
CA ASP A 108 0.86 5.66 -19.30
C ASP A 108 1.94 6.46 -18.56
N GLN A 109 3.17 6.43 -19.12
CA GLN A 109 4.33 7.11 -18.52
C GLN A 109 4.12 8.62 -18.36
N ALA A 110 3.38 9.25 -19.26
CA ALA A 110 3.12 10.69 -19.18
C ALA A 110 2.27 11.06 -17.96
N LEU A 111 1.24 10.27 -17.67
CA LEU A 111 0.44 10.46 -16.45
C LEU A 111 1.26 10.15 -15.18
N PHE A 112 2.07 9.09 -15.21
CA PHE A 112 2.97 8.74 -14.11
C PHE A 112 3.88 9.92 -13.73
N ASP A 113 4.56 10.49 -14.71
CA ASP A 113 5.48 11.62 -14.51
C ASP A 113 4.76 12.86 -13.97
N ASP A 114 3.57 13.16 -14.49
CA ASP A 114 2.76 14.29 -14.04
C ASP A 114 2.28 14.11 -12.58
N LEU A 115 1.85 12.90 -12.20
CA LEU A 115 1.42 12.61 -10.84
C LEU A 115 2.57 12.72 -9.84
N TRP A 116 3.76 12.21 -10.18
CA TRP A 116 4.94 12.41 -9.36
C TRP A 116 5.29 13.89 -9.20
N ARG A 117 5.29 14.67 -10.29
CA ARG A 117 5.56 16.11 -10.22
C ARG A 117 4.52 16.85 -9.38
N TYR A 118 3.25 16.45 -9.49
CA TYR A 118 2.19 17.02 -8.66
C TYR A 118 2.46 16.73 -7.17
N SER A 119 2.83 15.51 -6.79
CA SER A 119 3.16 15.19 -5.40
C SER A 119 4.28 16.07 -4.86
N GLN A 120 5.30 16.36 -5.68
CA GLN A 120 6.45 17.15 -5.27
C GLN A 120 6.15 18.66 -5.06
N MET A 121 5.00 19.15 -5.51
CA MET A 121 4.53 20.51 -5.20
C MET A 121 4.07 20.65 -3.74
N TYR A 122 3.77 19.55 -3.08
CA TYR A 122 3.12 19.52 -1.77
C TYR A 122 3.87 18.69 -0.73
N VAL A 123 5.19 18.61 -0.84
CA VAL A 123 6.01 17.91 0.15
C VAL A 123 6.17 18.75 1.42
N ASN A 124 6.20 18.09 2.56
CA ASN A 124 6.45 18.67 3.87
C ASN A 124 7.96 18.82 4.15
N GLY A 125 8.33 19.16 5.41
CA GLY A 125 9.71 19.32 5.82
C GLY A 125 10.57 18.05 5.74
N ASN A 126 9.95 16.87 5.74
CA ASN A 126 10.58 15.56 5.61
C ASN A 126 10.70 15.11 4.14
N GLY A 127 10.15 15.90 3.21
CA GLY A 127 10.15 15.59 1.79
C GLY A 127 9.10 14.56 1.37
N LEU A 128 8.11 14.29 2.24
CA LEU A 128 6.96 13.42 1.99
C LEU A 128 5.72 14.26 1.67
N MET A 129 4.80 13.74 0.85
CA MET A 129 3.63 14.52 0.42
C MET A 129 2.62 14.69 1.55
N HIS A 130 2.12 15.93 1.75
CA HIS A 130 0.95 16.17 2.59
C HIS A 130 -0.26 15.36 2.11
N TRP A 131 -1.02 14.76 3.07
CA TRP A 131 -2.02 13.75 2.72
C TRP A 131 -3.28 14.31 2.03
N LEU A 132 -3.62 15.60 2.23
CA LEU A 132 -4.85 16.18 1.65
C LEU A 132 -4.59 17.56 1.03
N ILE A 133 -4.94 17.69 -0.24
CA ILE A 133 -4.83 18.92 -1.03
C ILE A 133 -6.22 19.30 -1.57
N SER A 134 -6.60 20.58 -1.41
CA SER A 134 -7.86 21.09 -1.96
C SER A 134 -7.88 21.11 -3.48
N ALA A 135 -9.05 21.27 -4.07
CA ALA A 135 -9.23 21.48 -5.50
C ALA A 135 -8.49 22.72 -6.04
N SER A 136 -8.27 23.73 -5.19
CA SER A 136 -7.54 24.94 -5.55
C SER A 136 -6.03 24.87 -5.35
N GLY A 137 -5.49 23.74 -4.84
CA GLY A 137 -4.07 23.55 -4.60
C GLY A 137 -3.57 24.06 -3.26
N SER A 138 -4.41 24.10 -2.23
CA SER A 138 -4.00 24.41 -0.86
C SER A 138 -3.86 23.14 -0.03
N VAL A 139 -2.88 23.07 0.86
CA VAL A 139 -2.76 21.99 1.84
C VAL A 139 -3.89 22.13 2.87
N GLU A 140 -4.73 21.11 2.98
CA GLU A 140 -5.82 21.03 3.97
C GLU A 140 -5.55 19.97 5.05
N GLY A 141 -4.77 18.93 4.72
CA GLY A 141 -4.28 17.94 5.67
C GLY A 141 -2.76 17.92 5.68
N GLU A 142 -2.17 18.39 6.80
CA GLU A 142 -0.73 18.37 6.99
C GLU A 142 -0.23 16.98 7.39
N GLY A 143 1.06 16.71 7.15
CA GLY A 143 1.70 15.41 7.38
C GLY A 143 1.53 14.46 6.21
N ALA A 144 2.32 13.40 6.23
CA ALA A 144 2.29 12.35 5.22
C ALA A 144 1.39 11.19 5.66
N ALA A 145 1.01 10.33 4.70
CA ALA A 145 0.31 9.08 4.94
C ALA A 145 1.13 7.94 4.34
N THR A 146 1.61 7.05 5.20
CA THR A 146 2.61 6.04 4.87
C THR A 146 2.20 5.13 3.72
N ASP A 147 0.93 4.74 3.62
CA ASP A 147 0.45 3.93 2.50
C ASP A 147 0.66 4.58 1.13
N ALA A 148 0.54 5.91 1.07
CA ALA A 148 0.79 6.66 -0.16
C ALA A 148 2.29 6.74 -0.47
N ASP A 149 3.12 7.00 0.53
CA ASP A 149 4.56 7.14 0.35
C ASP A 149 5.19 5.81 -0.07
N GLU A 150 4.77 4.70 0.52
CA GLU A 150 5.17 3.34 0.14
C GLU A 150 4.77 3.02 -1.31
N ASP A 151 3.53 3.28 -1.68
CA ASP A 151 3.02 3.01 -3.03
C ASP A 151 3.73 3.89 -4.08
N MET A 152 4.06 5.15 -3.77
CA MET A 152 4.86 6.01 -4.66
C MET A 152 6.29 5.47 -4.82
N ALA A 153 6.94 5.06 -3.72
CA ALA A 153 8.27 4.49 -3.75
C ALA A 153 8.30 3.17 -4.55
N TYR A 154 7.31 2.31 -4.34
CA TYR A 154 7.14 1.06 -5.09
C TYR A 154 6.94 1.33 -6.58
N ALA A 155 6.06 2.26 -6.93
CA ALA A 155 5.82 2.65 -8.32
C ALA A 155 7.08 3.18 -9.01
N LEU A 156 7.86 4.03 -8.34
CA LEU A 156 9.13 4.55 -8.85
C LEU A 156 10.16 3.42 -9.06
N ALA A 157 10.26 2.48 -8.11
CA ALA A 157 11.17 1.35 -8.22
C ALA A 157 10.83 0.44 -9.42
N LEU A 158 9.55 0.17 -9.62
CA LEU A 158 9.08 -0.59 -10.78
C LEU A 158 9.24 0.19 -12.09
N ALA A 159 9.02 1.52 -12.09
CA ALA A 159 9.23 2.38 -13.25
C ALA A 159 10.70 2.39 -13.70
N ALA A 160 11.64 2.42 -12.74
CA ALA A 160 13.06 2.30 -13.04
C ALA A 160 13.38 1.00 -13.78
N HIS A 161 12.72 -0.09 -13.39
CA HIS A 161 12.91 -1.40 -14.03
C HIS A 161 12.21 -1.51 -15.39
N LYS A 162 10.98 -0.99 -15.49
CA LYS A 162 10.16 -1.06 -16.70
C LYS A 162 10.64 -0.10 -17.80
N TRP A 163 10.84 1.15 -17.47
CA TRP A 163 11.13 2.20 -18.45
C TRP A 163 12.59 2.65 -18.46
N GLY A 164 13.31 2.47 -17.35
CA GLY A 164 14.64 3.03 -17.18
C GLY A 164 14.65 4.58 -17.18
N GLY A 165 15.81 5.18 -16.99
CA GLY A 165 15.93 6.63 -16.99
C GLY A 165 15.01 7.33 -16.00
N GLY A 166 14.40 8.44 -16.39
CA GLY A 166 13.51 9.26 -15.54
C GLY A 166 12.34 9.89 -16.30
N GLY A 167 12.05 9.43 -17.52
CA GLY A 167 10.97 10.00 -18.33
C GLY A 167 11.12 11.51 -18.52
N ALA A 168 10.10 12.27 -18.14
CA ALA A 168 10.12 13.73 -18.13
C ALA A 168 10.57 14.34 -16.78
N LEU A 169 11.01 13.53 -15.82
CA LEU A 169 11.45 13.97 -14.49
C LEU A 169 12.89 14.48 -14.48
N ASP A 170 13.24 15.27 -13.48
CA ASP A 170 14.57 15.87 -13.34
C ASP A 170 15.66 14.90 -12.86
N ALA A 171 15.26 13.71 -12.38
CA ALA A 171 16.15 12.65 -11.93
C ALA A 171 15.66 11.29 -12.43
N SER A 172 16.51 10.25 -12.31
CA SER A 172 16.11 8.91 -12.71
C SER A 172 15.06 8.36 -11.74
N TYR A 173 14.16 7.50 -12.25
CA TYR A 173 13.19 6.79 -11.40
C TYR A 173 13.88 6.02 -10.27
N ALA A 174 15.06 5.45 -10.54
CA ALA A 174 15.86 4.73 -9.55
C ALA A 174 16.34 5.64 -8.41
N ASP A 175 16.85 6.82 -8.72
CA ASP A 175 17.32 7.76 -7.70
C ASP A 175 16.15 8.30 -6.88
N LEU A 176 15.01 8.57 -7.54
CA LEU A 176 13.79 9.03 -6.87
C LEU A 176 13.21 7.94 -5.95
N ALA A 177 13.20 6.68 -6.39
CA ALA A 177 12.76 5.55 -5.58
C ALA A 177 13.63 5.41 -4.31
N LEU A 178 14.95 5.42 -4.47
CA LEU A 178 15.87 5.33 -3.32
C LEU A 178 15.67 6.48 -2.34
N ALA A 179 15.55 7.71 -2.86
CA ALA A 179 15.31 8.87 -1.99
C ALA A 179 13.99 8.79 -1.23
N GLN A 180 12.91 8.29 -1.87
CA GLN A 180 11.62 8.12 -1.20
C GLN A 180 11.67 6.99 -0.16
N ILE A 181 12.30 5.86 -0.47
CA ILE A 181 12.49 4.75 0.48
C ILE A 181 13.32 5.18 1.69
N ASP A 182 14.39 5.97 1.48
CA ASP A 182 15.20 6.49 2.58
C ASP A 182 14.37 7.41 3.52
N ARG A 183 13.47 8.24 2.97
CA ARG A 183 12.56 9.10 3.78
C ARG A 183 11.55 8.29 4.56
N ILE A 184 10.94 7.27 3.95
CA ILE A 184 10.03 6.34 4.64
C ILE A 184 10.77 5.69 5.81
N TRP A 185 11.98 5.18 5.58
CA TRP A 185 12.78 4.57 6.63
C TRP A 185 13.07 5.53 7.78
N GLU A 186 13.43 6.77 7.47
CA GLU A 186 13.80 7.78 8.48
C GLU A 186 12.59 8.29 9.28
N HIS A 187 11.42 8.41 8.66
CA HIS A 187 10.29 9.14 9.25
C HIS A 187 9.06 8.28 9.56
N GLU A 188 8.93 7.09 8.96
CA GLU A 188 7.72 6.28 9.06
C GLU A 188 7.99 4.85 9.56
N ILE A 189 9.27 4.47 9.75
CA ILE A 189 9.66 3.21 10.38
C ILE A 189 10.26 3.50 11.76
N TYR A 190 9.60 3.02 12.81
CA TYR A 190 10.06 3.24 14.18
C TYR A 190 10.92 2.08 14.67
N GLU A 191 12.24 2.20 14.54
CA GLU A 191 13.22 1.21 15.03
C GLU A 191 13.09 0.95 16.54
N SER A 192 12.72 1.96 17.34
CA SER A 192 12.47 1.84 18.77
C SER A 192 11.26 0.94 19.13
N TYR A 193 10.45 0.59 18.15
CA TYR A 193 9.32 -0.33 18.24
C TYR A 193 9.50 -1.52 17.30
N ASP A 194 10.75 -2.04 17.21
CA ASP A 194 11.11 -3.20 16.40
C ASP A 194 10.74 -3.10 14.92
N GLY A 195 10.87 -1.90 14.35
CA GLY A 195 10.58 -1.67 12.93
C GLY A 195 9.07 -1.44 12.65
N LEU A 196 8.30 -1.00 13.64
CA LEU A 196 6.89 -0.66 13.44
C LEU A 196 6.71 0.37 12.33
N VAL A 197 5.87 0.05 11.37
CA VAL A 197 5.38 0.99 10.36
C VAL A 197 4.29 1.85 10.99
N VAL A 198 4.51 3.14 11.09
CA VAL A 198 3.52 4.08 11.62
C VAL A 198 2.62 4.63 10.52
N ALA A 199 1.51 5.26 10.88
CA ALA A 199 0.51 5.69 9.91
C ALA A 199 0.90 6.94 9.09
N GLY A 200 2.00 7.59 9.45
CA GLY A 200 2.53 8.78 8.78
C GLY A 200 3.62 9.44 9.61
N ASP A 201 4.30 10.41 9.03
CA ASP A 201 5.47 11.07 9.61
C ASP A 201 5.18 12.07 10.75
N SER A 202 3.92 12.40 10.98
CA SER A 202 3.52 13.42 11.97
C SER A 202 2.13 13.19 12.56
N TRP A 203 1.93 12.07 13.25
CA TRP A 203 0.67 11.72 13.92
C TRP A 203 0.62 12.14 15.40
N GLY A 204 1.44 13.11 15.81
CA GLY A 204 1.50 13.63 17.18
C GLY A 204 2.24 12.69 18.13
N GLU A 205 1.79 12.66 19.41
CA GLU A 205 2.44 11.84 20.45
C GLU A 205 1.95 10.38 20.45
N GLN A 206 0.90 10.06 19.73
CA GLN A 206 0.31 8.73 19.71
C GLN A 206 0.91 7.88 18.59
N VAL A 207 1.54 6.77 18.96
CA VAL A 207 1.99 5.76 18.01
C VAL A 207 0.81 4.86 17.66
N VAL A 208 0.38 4.91 16.41
CA VAL A 208 -0.74 4.13 15.89
C VAL A 208 -0.28 3.28 14.71
N PHE A 209 -0.91 2.14 14.56
CA PHE A 209 -0.72 1.22 13.45
C PHE A 209 -2.00 1.13 12.63
N ASN A 210 -1.90 1.35 11.33
CA ASN A 210 -2.97 1.02 10.39
C ASN A 210 -2.63 -0.32 9.72
N PRO A 211 -3.33 -1.42 10.05
CA PRO A 211 -3.04 -2.73 9.47
C PRO A 211 -3.01 -2.78 7.95
N SER A 212 -3.77 -1.92 7.26
CA SER A 212 -3.82 -1.90 5.81
C SER A 212 -2.63 -1.18 5.15
N TYR A 213 -1.82 -0.46 5.92
CA TYR A 213 -0.59 0.18 5.43
C TYR A 213 0.57 -0.81 5.36
N PHE A 214 0.46 -1.95 6.04
CA PHE A 214 1.48 -2.98 5.99
C PHE A 214 1.59 -3.61 4.59
N ALA A 215 2.68 -3.34 3.89
CA ALA A 215 2.95 -3.76 2.51
C ALA A 215 4.22 -4.61 2.39
N PRO A 216 4.24 -5.85 2.94
CA PRO A 216 5.46 -6.64 3.09
C PRO A 216 6.17 -6.98 1.78
N ASN A 217 5.46 -7.15 0.66
CA ASN A 217 6.10 -7.34 -0.65
C ASN A 217 6.93 -6.12 -1.07
N GLN A 218 6.45 -4.91 -0.79
CA GLN A 218 7.17 -3.67 -1.07
C GLN A 218 8.41 -3.54 -0.18
N TYR A 219 8.32 -3.90 1.10
CA TYR A 219 9.46 -3.88 2.02
C TYR A 219 10.57 -4.84 1.61
N ARG A 220 10.23 -5.99 1.03
CA ARG A 220 11.23 -6.90 0.44
C ARG A 220 11.97 -6.24 -0.73
N LEU A 221 11.28 -5.51 -1.58
CA LEU A 221 11.88 -4.73 -2.65
C LEU A 221 12.75 -3.60 -2.08
N PHE A 222 12.24 -2.83 -1.12
CA PHE A 222 12.97 -1.73 -0.50
C PHE A 222 14.27 -2.18 0.16
N GLY A 223 14.22 -3.32 0.88
CA GLY A 223 15.42 -3.93 1.47
C GLY A 223 16.49 -4.29 0.44
N ARG A 224 16.07 -4.86 -0.71
CA ARG A 224 17.00 -5.19 -1.80
C ARG A 224 17.63 -3.94 -2.43
N LEU A 225 16.81 -2.90 -2.67
CA LEU A 225 17.27 -1.68 -3.35
C LEU A 225 18.19 -0.83 -2.47
N THR A 226 17.90 -0.72 -1.18
CA THR A 226 18.71 0.07 -0.23
C THR A 226 19.89 -0.69 0.36
N GLY A 227 19.88 -2.03 0.27
CA GLY A 227 20.81 -2.89 0.97
C GLY A 227 20.51 -3.08 2.46
N ASN A 228 19.45 -2.47 3.00
CA ASN A 228 19.00 -2.63 4.38
C ASN A 228 18.00 -3.81 4.52
N VAL A 229 18.44 -4.99 4.07
CA VAL A 229 17.57 -6.20 4.06
C VAL A 229 17.15 -6.59 5.47
N GLU A 230 18.06 -6.50 6.45
CA GLU A 230 17.77 -6.90 7.84
C GLU A 230 16.76 -5.94 8.50
N GLY A 231 16.90 -4.64 8.29
CA GLY A 231 15.96 -3.65 8.83
C GLY A 231 14.56 -3.81 8.27
N TRP A 232 14.43 -3.92 6.95
CA TRP A 232 13.12 -4.15 6.32
C TRP A 232 12.52 -5.51 6.68
N GLN A 233 13.36 -6.54 6.95
CA GLN A 233 12.87 -7.81 7.45
C GLN A 233 12.29 -7.68 8.87
N LEU A 234 12.87 -6.84 9.75
CA LEU A 234 12.29 -6.55 11.07
C LEU A 234 10.91 -5.89 10.92
N ALA A 235 10.74 -4.93 10.00
CA ALA A 235 9.45 -4.31 9.74
C ALA A 235 8.40 -5.34 9.24
N ILE A 236 8.81 -6.28 8.38
CA ILE A 236 7.95 -7.38 7.92
C ILE A 236 7.57 -8.28 9.10
N ASP A 237 8.52 -8.67 9.91
CA ASP A 237 8.28 -9.57 11.06
C ASP A 237 7.38 -8.90 12.09
N LYS A 238 7.58 -7.61 12.36
CA LYS A 238 6.74 -6.81 13.25
C LYS A 238 5.30 -6.70 12.75
N GLY A 239 5.09 -6.42 11.48
CA GLY A 239 3.74 -6.35 10.91
C GLY A 239 2.98 -7.68 11.03
N TYR A 240 3.61 -8.80 10.71
CA TYR A 240 2.99 -10.13 10.90
C TYR A 240 2.78 -10.49 12.38
N GLU A 241 3.67 -10.06 13.28
CA GLU A 241 3.46 -10.20 14.74
C GLU A 241 2.20 -9.48 15.19
N LEU A 242 2.04 -8.20 14.75
CA LEU A 242 0.86 -7.39 15.09
C LEU A 242 -0.43 -7.98 14.50
N PHE A 243 -0.38 -8.55 13.30
CA PHE A 243 -1.53 -9.24 12.71
C PHE A 243 -1.91 -10.47 13.54
N ALA A 244 -0.93 -11.28 13.95
CA ALA A 244 -1.20 -12.43 14.80
C ALA A 244 -1.76 -12.02 16.18
N ALA A 245 -1.24 -10.94 16.76
CA ALA A 245 -1.72 -10.41 18.04
C ALA A 245 -3.12 -9.78 17.94
N GLY A 246 -3.49 -9.23 16.77
CA GLY A 246 -4.83 -8.66 16.49
C GLY A 246 -5.93 -9.72 16.32
N LEU A 247 -5.58 -11.00 16.25
CA LEU A 247 -6.53 -12.11 16.11
C LEU A 247 -6.71 -12.83 17.44
N SER A 248 -7.94 -12.88 17.97
CA SER A 248 -8.22 -13.55 19.21
C SER A 248 -9.64 -14.13 19.29
N ALA A 249 -9.83 -15.12 20.14
CA ALA A 249 -11.16 -15.67 20.43
C ALA A 249 -12.05 -14.64 21.15
N GLU A 250 -11.46 -13.73 21.93
CA GLU A 250 -12.18 -12.66 22.63
C GLU A 250 -12.80 -11.65 21.66
N LEU A 251 -12.06 -11.27 20.62
CA LEU A 251 -12.55 -10.40 19.53
C LEU A 251 -13.44 -11.15 18.54
N GLY A 252 -13.51 -12.47 18.60
CA GLY A 252 -14.28 -13.30 17.68
C GLY A 252 -13.67 -13.45 16.28
N ASN A 253 -12.47 -12.93 16.05
CA ASN A 253 -11.84 -12.88 14.74
C ASN A 253 -10.73 -13.92 14.51
N LEU A 254 -10.51 -14.80 15.47
CA LEU A 254 -9.43 -15.80 15.39
C LEU A 254 -9.54 -16.70 14.16
N GLU A 255 -10.76 -17.06 13.75
CA GLU A 255 -11.00 -17.98 12.64
C GLU A 255 -11.37 -17.27 11.32
N ASN A 256 -11.89 -16.06 11.38
CA ASN A 256 -12.30 -15.30 10.19
C ASN A 256 -11.21 -14.37 9.63
N GLY A 257 -10.16 -14.06 10.41
CA GLY A 257 -9.03 -13.26 9.98
C GLY A 257 -9.28 -11.75 9.87
N LEU A 258 -10.44 -11.26 10.30
CA LEU A 258 -10.77 -9.84 10.20
C LEU A 258 -9.95 -9.00 11.19
N LEU A 259 -9.15 -8.08 10.67
CA LEU A 259 -8.33 -7.18 11.45
C LEU A 259 -8.98 -5.78 11.55
N PRO A 260 -8.75 -5.03 12.65
CA PRO A 260 -9.32 -3.70 12.81
C PRO A 260 -8.75 -2.72 11.79
N ALA A 261 -9.47 -1.60 11.56
CA ALA A 261 -8.95 -0.51 10.73
C ALA A 261 -7.76 0.20 11.39
N TRP A 262 -7.83 0.35 12.72
CA TRP A 262 -6.76 0.97 13.50
C TRP A 262 -6.42 0.11 14.72
N ALA A 263 -5.15 0.04 15.04
CA ALA A 263 -4.62 -0.72 16.15
C ALA A 263 -3.53 0.06 16.91
N ASN A 264 -3.26 -0.36 18.13
CA ASN A 264 -2.13 0.11 18.93
C ASN A 264 -0.85 -0.69 18.61
N THR A 265 0.22 -0.37 19.33
CA THR A 265 1.54 -1.00 19.17
C THR A 265 1.59 -2.49 19.57
N GLU A 266 0.53 -3.01 20.17
CA GLU A 266 0.33 -4.42 20.52
C GLU A 266 -0.62 -5.14 19.53
N GLY A 267 -1.05 -4.47 18.44
CA GLY A 267 -1.97 -5.04 17.45
C GLY A 267 -3.43 -5.07 17.87
N GLN A 268 -3.79 -4.52 19.04
CA GLN A 268 -5.16 -4.52 19.53
C GLN A 268 -5.97 -3.36 18.93
N PRO A 269 -7.29 -3.54 18.70
CA PRO A 269 -8.15 -2.47 18.20
C PRO A 269 -8.01 -1.20 19.03
N SER A 270 -7.63 -0.09 18.41
CA SER A 270 -7.43 1.19 19.07
C SER A 270 -7.68 2.34 18.10
N PRO A 271 -8.53 3.31 18.43
CA PRO A 271 -8.79 4.42 17.52
C PRO A 271 -7.57 5.33 17.43
N ALA A 272 -7.19 5.72 16.20
CA ALA A 272 -6.09 6.64 15.95
C ALA A 272 -6.43 8.09 16.30
N PHE A 273 -7.71 8.43 16.22
CA PHE A 273 -8.27 9.75 16.57
C PHE A 273 -9.71 9.57 17.08
N ASP A 274 -10.31 10.61 17.63
CA ASP A 274 -11.69 10.53 18.13
C ASP A 274 -12.67 10.12 17.01
N GLY A 275 -13.37 9.03 17.24
CA GLY A 275 -14.30 8.43 16.27
C GLY A 275 -13.65 7.58 15.18
N ALA A 276 -12.33 7.36 15.20
CA ALA A 276 -11.69 6.44 14.26
C ALA A 276 -12.23 5.01 14.41
N PRO A 277 -12.53 4.33 13.30
CA PRO A 277 -13.12 2.98 13.35
C PRO A 277 -12.11 1.93 13.81
N THR A 278 -12.58 1.00 14.65
CA THR A 278 -11.80 -0.15 15.13
C THR A 278 -12.40 -1.49 14.68
N HIS A 279 -13.35 -1.48 13.78
CA HIS A 279 -13.94 -2.64 13.14
C HIS A 279 -13.35 -2.85 11.73
N TYR A 280 -13.70 -3.93 11.05
CA TYR A 280 -13.29 -4.18 9.67
C TYR A 280 -14.10 -3.30 8.72
N GLN A 281 -13.43 -2.33 8.10
CA GLN A 281 -14.05 -1.35 7.20
C GLN A 281 -13.10 -1.00 6.04
N TYR A 282 -13.30 0.11 5.34
CA TYR A 282 -12.58 0.47 4.11
C TYR A 282 -11.04 0.38 4.21
N ASP A 283 -10.42 0.83 5.31
CA ASP A 283 -8.98 0.64 5.51
C ASP A 283 -8.63 -0.85 5.57
N SER A 284 -9.29 -1.59 6.46
CA SER A 284 -9.01 -3.02 6.65
C SER A 284 -9.27 -3.85 5.39
N ALA A 285 -10.22 -3.43 4.56
CA ALA A 285 -10.57 -4.16 3.35
C ALA A 285 -9.43 -4.24 2.33
N ARG A 286 -8.39 -3.42 2.46
CA ARG A 286 -7.16 -3.49 1.65
C ARG A 286 -6.23 -4.64 2.06
N ILE A 287 -6.34 -5.14 3.30
CA ILE A 287 -5.43 -6.16 3.86
C ILE A 287 -5.33 -7.41 2.99
N PRO A 288 -6.43 -8.05 2.53
CA PRO A 288 -6.33 -9.26 1.71
C PRO A 288 -5.50 -9.03 0.44
N PHE A 289 -5.62 -7.84 -0.17
CA PHE A 289 -4.86 -7.48 -1.35
C PHE A 289 -3.36 -7.34 -1.06
N ARG A 290 -2.99 -6.55 -0.02
CA ARG A 290 -1.58 -6.33 0.37
C ARG A 290 -0.87 -7.64 0.71
N ILE A 291 -1.56 -8.49 1.47
CA ILE A 291 -0.99 -9.77 1.92
C ILE A 291 -0.94 -10.79 0.79
N ALA A 292 -1.90 -10.75 -0.16
CA ALA A 292 -1.86 -11.60 -1.34
C ALA A 292 -0.66 -11.27 -2.25
N GLN A 293 -0.25 -10.00 -2.37
CA GLN A 293 0.96 -9.65 -3.09
C GLN A 293 2.18 -10.37 -2.51
N ASP A 294 2.37 -10.33 -1.18
CA ASP A 294 3.50 -11.01 -0.53
C ASP A 294 3.44 -12.54 -0.72
N TYR A 295 2.26 -13.13 -0.60
CA TYR A 295 2.11 -14.56 -0.82
C TYR A 295 2.33 -14.96 -2.29
N CYS A 296 1.72 -14.26 -3.23
CA CYS A 296 1.80 -14.61 -4.65
C CYS A 296 3.21 -14.44 -5.22
N GLU A 297 3.99 -13.51 -4.68
CA GLU A 297 5.36 -13.24 -5.14
C GLU A 297 6.41 -14.07 -4.40
N TYR A 298 6.26 -14.26 -3.10
CA TYR A 298 7.30 -14.83 -2.25
C TYR A 298 6.92 -16.15 -1.56
N GLY A 299 5.64 -16.55 -1.59
CA GLY A 299 5.17 -17.75 -0.92
C GLY A 299 5.22 -17.67 0.61
N GLU A 300 5.09 -16.48 1.19
CA GLU A 300 5.18 -16.24 2.63
C GLU A 300 4.13 -17.04 3.41
N PRO A 301 4.53 -17.95 4.31
CA PRO A 301 3.57 -18.84 4.99
C PRO A 301 2.67 -18.11 5.98
N ARG A 302 3.10 -17.00 6.59
CA ARG A 302 2.26 -16.18 7.49
C ARG A 302 1.17 -15.46 6.69
N ALA A 303 1.50 -14.99 5.49
CA ALA A 303 0.54 -14.44 4.54
C ALA A 303 -0.52 -15.49 4.19
N LYS A 304 -0.09 -16.70 3.81
CA LYS A 304 -1.01 -17.79 3.48
C LYS A 304 -1.96 -18.09 4.63
N ALA A 305 -1.45 -18.21 5.84
CA ALA A 305 -2.26 -18.55 7.02
C ALA A 305 -3.37 -17.51 7.31
N LEU A 306 -3.09 -16.21 7.10
CA LEU A 306 -4.10 -15.17 7.23
C LEU A 306 -5.09 -15.20 6.05
N LEU A 307 -4.58 -15.34 4.84
CA LEU A 307 -5.41 -15.39 3.63
C LEU A 307 -6.38 -16.57 3.62
N GLU A 308 -6.00 -17.73 4.15
CA GLU A 308 -6.90 -18.88 4.30
C GLU A 308 -8.11 -18.55 5.19
N LYS A 309 -7.90 -17.84 6.31
CA LYS A 309 -8.99 -17.40 7.20
C LYS A 309 -9.92 -16.42 6.50
N LEU A 310 -9.35 -15.38 5.88
CA LEU A 310 -10.11 -14.37 5.13
C LEU A 310 -10.86 -14.99 3.95
N SER A 311 -10.24 -15.91 3.22
CA SER A 311 -10.85 -16.58 2.07
C SER A 311 -12.01 -17.49 2.49
N ASN A 312 -11.87 -18.22 3.60
CA ASN A 312 -12.97 -19.00 4.17
C ASN A 312 -14.15 -18.10 4.55
N PHE A 313 -13.87 -16.97 5.19
CA PHE A 313 -14.89 -16.01 5.61
C PHE A 313 -15.64 -15.41 4.42
N PHE A 314 -14.92 -14.83 3.45
CA PHE A 314 -15.55 -14.12 2.34
C PHE A 314 -16.15 -15.04 1.27
N SER A 315 -15.63 -16.26 1.08
CA SER A 315 -16.22 -17.20 0.12
C SER A 315 -17.52 -17.83 0.63
N ALA A 316 -17.74 -17.90 1.94
CA ALA A 316 -18.94 -18.51 2.51
C ALA A 316 -20.26 -17.85 2.06
N PRO A 317 -20.42 -16.51 2.06
CA PRO A 317 -21.61 -15.86 1.52
C PRO A 317 -21.58 -15.77 -0.02
N GLY A 318 -20.48 -16.14 -0.69
CA GLY A 318 -20.25 -15.91 -2.11
C GLY A 318 -19.99 -14.43 -2.45
N ALA A 319 -19.46 -14.17 -3.65
CA ALA A 319 -19.07 -12.82 -4.07
C ALA A 319 -20.21 -11.79 -3.93
N SER A 320 -21.44 -12.18 -4.27
CA SER A 320 -22.64 -11.32 -4.17
C SER A 320 -23.15 -11.09 -2.74
N GLY A 321 -22.68 -11.88 -1.77
CA GLY A 321 -23.07 -11.78 -0.37
C GLY A 321 -22.13 -10.92 0.48
N ILE A 322 -21.00 -10.47 -0.07
CA ILE A 322 -20.07 -9.57 0.60
C ILE A 322 -20.73 -8.20 0.79
N VAL A 323 -20.54 -7.59 1.95
CA VAL A 323 -21.03 -6.23 2.26
C VAL A 323 -19.88 -5.33 2.71
N ASP A 324 -20.12 -4.01 2.66
CA ASP A 324 -19.13 -3.00 3.04
C ASP A 324 -19.14 -2.78 4.55
N GLY A 325 -18.37 -3.60 5.26
CA GLY A 325 -18.11 -3.49 6.69
C GLY A 325 -18.63 -4.66 7.54
N TYR A 326 -17.82 -5.01 8.52
CA TYR A 326 -18.09 -6.08 9.48
C TYR A 326 -17.58 -5.70 10.87
N GLU A 327 -18.26 -6.16 11.91
CA GLU A 327 -17.63 -6.28 13.21
C GLU A 327 -16.50 -7.32 13.13
N LEU A 328 -15.56 -7.31 14.07
CA LEU A 328 -14.45 -8.26 14.02
C LEU A 328 -14.90 -9.71 14.16
N ASP A 329 -16.02 -9.97 14.83
CA ASP A 329 -16.63 -11.31 14.95
C ASP A 329 -17.27 -11.82 13.64
N GLY A 330 -17.25 -11.01 12.58
CA GLY A 330 -17.85 -11.34 11.28
C GLY A 330 -19.30 -10.90 11.10
N THR A 331 -19.91 -10.30 12.12
CA THR A 331 -21.27 -9.75 11.99
C THR A 331 -21.28 -8.60 10.96
N PRO A 332 -22.11 -8.67 9.90
CA PRO A 332 -22.23 -7.57 8.96
C PRO A 332 -22.65 -6.27 9.66
N ARG A 333 -21.98 -5.17 9.34
CA ARG A 333 -22.38 -3.83 9.80
C ARG A 333 -23.32 -3.20 8.81
N PRO A 334 -24.64 -3.13 9.08
CA PRO A 334 -25.50 -2.36 8.22
C PRO A 334 -25.26 -0.87 8.44
N ALA A 335 -24.90 -0.16 7.38
CA ALA A 335 -25.39 1.19 7.19
C ALA A 335 -24.78 2.39 7.93
N ASN A 336 -23.78 2.28 8.77
CA ASN A 336 -23.11 3.52 9.23
C ASN A 336 -22.09 4.03 8.21
N THR A 337 -21.69 3.19 7.27
CA THR A 337 -20.68 3.50 6.26
C THR A 337 -21.17 3.41 4.82
N ALA A 338 -22.23 2.64 4.57
CA ALA A 338 -22.87 2.54 3.24
C ALA A 338 -24.36 2.16 3.39
N PRO A 339 -25.24 2.52 2.43
CA PRO A 339 -26.62 2.01 2.43
C PRO A 339 -26.64 0.48 2.47
N PRO A 340 -27.63 -0.14 3.13
CA PRO A 340 -27.75 -1.59 3.19
C PRO A 340 -27.67 -2.23 1.80
N GLY A 341 -26.84 -3.26 1.66
CA GLY A 341 -26.69 -4.00 0.41
C GLY A 341 -25.76 -3.36 -0.63
N ILE A 342 -25.05 -2.28 -0.31
CA ILE A 342 -23.98 -1.78 -1.17
C ILE A 342 -22.77 -2.71 -1.07
N GLN A 343 -22.22 -2.99 -2.24
CA GLN A 343 -20.98 -3.70 -2.43
C GLN A 343 -20.02 -2.79 -3.17
N SER A 344 -18.89 -2.47 -2.55
CA SER A 344 -17.81 -1.79 -3.23
C SER A 344 -16.87 -2.78 -3.93
N ALA A 345 -16.22 -2.32 -4.98
CA ALA A 345 -15.19 -3.08 -5.66
C ALA A 345 -14.00 -3.38 -4.75
N LEU A 346 -13.74 -2.54 -3.73
CA LEU A 346 -12.71 -2.79 -2.73
C LEU A 346 -12.99 -4.08 -1.96
N PHE A 347 -14.14 -4.18 -1.28
CA PHE A 347 -14.44 -5.35 -0.44
C PHE A 347 -14.51 -6.64 -1.24
N VAL A 348 -15.18 -6.61 -2.38
CA VAL A 348 -15.33 -7.77 -3.27
C VAL A 348 -14.00 -8.11 -3.93
N GLY A 349 -13.32 -7.12 -4.49
CA GLY A 349 -12.10 -7.31 -5.25
C GLY A 349 -10.93 -7.77 -4.38
N ALA A 350 -10.70 -7.12 -3.23
CA ALA A 350 -9.65 -7.54 -2.32
C ALA A 350 -9.90 -8.94 -1.74
N ALA A 351 -11.16 -9.30 -1.44
CA ALA A 351 -11.51 -10.65 -1.03
C ALA A 351 -11.17 -11.69 -2.11
N GLY A 352 -11.47 -11.39 -3.37
CA GLY A 352 -11.12 -12.28 -4.49
C GLY A 352 -9.62 -12.39 -4.72
N VAL A 353 -8.88 -11.28 -4.61
CA VAL A 353 -7.41 -11.28 -4.67
C VAL A 353 -6.82 -12.09 -3.52
N GLY A 354 -7.32 -11.92 -2.30
CA GLY A 354 -6.92 -12.72 -1.15
C GLY A 354 -7.15 -14.21 -1.36
N ALA A 355 -8.24 -14.58 -2.04
CA ALA A 355 -8.62 -15.97 -2.29
C ALA A 355 -7.81 -16.65 -3.42
N MET A 356 -6.93 -15.93 -4.12
CA MET A 356 -5.99 -16.55 -5.06
C MET A 356 -5.00 -17.52 -4.38
N ASN A 357 -4.97 -17.58 -3.06
CA ASN A 357 -4.02 -18.34 -2.26
C ASN A 357 -4.16 -19.87 -2.34
N ASP A 358 -5.30 -20.41 -2.80
CA ASP A 358 -5.52 -21.86 -2.90
C ASP A 358 -6.52 -22.23 -4.02
N PRO A 359 -6.27 -23.31 -4.79
CA PRO A 359 -7.18 -23.78 -5.82
C PRO A 359 -8.61 -24.11 -5.37
N VAL A 360 -8.82 -24.37 -4.10
CA VAL A 360 -10.17 -24.65 -3.54
C VAL A 360 -11.12 -23.47 -3.74
N TYR A 361 -10.58 -22.24 -3.81
CA TYR A 361 -11.35 -21.01 -4.00
C TYR A 361 -11.54 -20.62 -5.47
N GLN A 362 -11.13 -21.45 -6.46
CA GLN A 362 -11.26 -21.10 -7.87
C GLN A 362 -12.66 -20.61 -8.27
N PRO A 363 -13.78 -21.29 -7.86
CA PRO A 363 -15.11 -20.80 -8.19
C PRO A 363 -15.40 -19.40 -7.63
N PHE A 364 -14.95 -19.11 -6.41
CA PHE A 364 -15.14 -17.81 -5.77
C PHE A 364 -14.31 -16.71 -6.48
N VAL A 365 -13.07 -17.02 -6.84
CA VAL A 365 -12.19 -16.10 -7.60
C VAL A 365 -12.80 -15.77 -8.97
N ASP A 366 -13.36 -16.76 -9.67
CA ASP A 366 -14.04 -16.58 -10.95
C ASP A 366 -15.32 -15.73 -10.80
N ASP A 367 -16.13 -15.97 -9.74
CA ASP A 367 -17.34 -15.21 -9.45
C ASP A 367 -17.01 -13.74 -9.12
N VAL A 368 -15.97 -13.49 -8.30
CA VAL A 368 -15.48 -12.14 -8.00
C VAL A 368 -15.06 -11.42 -9.28
N TYR A 369 -14.26 -12.08 -10.11
CA TYR A 369 -13.82 -11.48 -11.38
C TYR A 369 -15.01 -11.12 -12.28
N GLY A 370 -15.93 -12.03 -12.48
CA GLY A 370 -17.14 -11.80 -13.26
C GLY A 370 -17.99 -10.65 -12.71
N LEU A 371 -18.07 -10.51 -11.38
CA LEU A 371 -18.80 -9.43 -10.74
C LEU A 371 -18.11 -8.07 -10.96
N LEU A 372 -16.79 -8.00 -10.83
CA LEU A 372 -16.01 -6.78 -11.06
C LEU A 372 -16.10 -6.27 -12.50
N VAL A 373 -16.20 -7.18 -13.47
CA VAL A 373 -16.29 -6.83 -14.90
C VAL A 373 -17.70 -6.39 -15.30
N THR A 374 -18.73 -7.06 -14.76
CA THR A 374 -20.11 -6.93 -15.27
C THR A 374 -21.00 -6.04 -14.42
N LYS A 375 -20.69 -5.85 -13.15
CA LYS A 375 -21.51 -5.06 -12.23
C LYS A 375 -20.93 -3.66 -12.08
N GLU A 376 -21.78 -2.65 -12.28
CA GLU A 376 -21.44 -1.33 -11.82
C GLU A 376 -21.47 -1.34 -10.29
N MET A 377 -20.27 -1.39 -9.70
CA MET A 377 -20.08 -1.32 -8.25
C MET A 377 -20.29 0.12 -7.83
N LEU A 378 -21.54 0.49 -7.56
CA LEU A 378 -21.90 1.86 -7.19
C LEU A 378 -21.35 2.21 -5.82
N PRO A 379 -20.77 3.37 -5.71
CA PRO A 379 -19.88 3.73 -4.64
C PRO A 379 -20.56 4.39 -3.46
N HIS A 380 -19.99 4.14 -2.32
CA HIS A 380 -19.97 5.08 -1.24
C HIS A 380 -18.94 6.21 -1.48
N SER A 381 -17.78 5.88 -2.05
CA SER A 381 -16.79 6.79 -2.62
C SER A 381 -16.49 6.36 -4.06
N TYR A 382 -16.80 7.22 -4.99
CA TYR A 382 -16.63 6.98 -6.41
C TYR A 382 -15.16 6.79 -6.77
N TYR A 383 -14.30 7.70 -6.30
CA TYR A 383 -12.87 7.64 -6.45
C TYR A 383 -12.29 6.33 -5.94
N TYR A 384 -12.59 6.00 -4.69
CA TYR A 384 -12.01 4.86 -4.00
C TYR A 384 -12.42 3.54 -4.68
N ASN A 385 -13.71 3.44 -4.97
CA ASN A 385 -14.28 2.26 -5.59
C ASN A 385 -13.76 2.00 -7.01
N MET A 386 -13.65 3.04 -7.84
CA MET A 386 -13.08 2.90 -9.18
C MET A 386 -11.61 2.51 -9.14
N SER A 387 -10.83 3.12 -8.26
CA SER A 387 -9.41 2.78 -8.09
C SER A 387 -9.23 1.30 -7.74
N TRP A 388 -10.00 0.82 -6.75
CA TRP A 388 -9.91 -0.57 -6.30
C TRP A 388 -10.50 -1.58 -7.27
N GLN A 389 -11.43 -1.18 -8.14
CA GLN A 389 -11.85 -2.01 -9.27
C GLN A 389 -10.68 -2.28 -10.22
N VAL A 390 -9.91 -1.25 -10.59
CA VAL A 390 -8.75 -1.42 -11.48
C VAL A 390 -7.67 -2.24 -10.78
N PHE A 391 -7.32 -1.92 -9.53
CA PHE A 391 -6.33 -2.68 -8.76
C PHE A 391 -6.67 -4.18 -8.69
N SER A 392 -7.91 -4.50 -8.38
CA SER A 392 -8.34 -5.89 -8.29
C SER A 392 -8.26 -6.60 -9.64
N LEU A 393 -8.69 -5.96 -10.72
CA LEU A 393 -8.64 -6.55 -12.05
C LEU A 393 -7.20 -6.75 -12.55
N VAL A 394 -6.27 -5.81 -12.31
CA VAL A 394 -4.86 -5.97 -12.71
C VAL A 394 -4.16 -7.05 -11.90
N MET A 395 -4.44 -7.17 -10.60
CA MET A 395 -3.86 -8.22 -9.77
C MET A 395 -4.41 -9.60 -10.15
N LEU A 396 -5.73 -9.74 -10.26
CA LEU A 396 -6.41 -10.99 -10.66
C LEU A 396 -5.94 -11.48 -12.04
N SER A 397 -5.69 -10.58 -12.97
CA SER A 397 -5.23 -10.93 -14.32
C SER A 397 -3.72 -11.14 -14.44
N GLY A 398 -2.93 -10.91 -13.37
CA GLY A 398 -1.48 -11.09 -13.37
C GLY A 398 -0.73 -9.93 -14.05
N ASN A 399 -1.19 -8.71 -13.85
CA ASN A 399 -0.57 -7.51 -14.41
C ASN A 399 0.00 -6.56 -13.34
N LEU A 400 -0.03 -6.93 -12.09
CA LEU A 400 0.61 -6.20 -10.98
C LEU A 400 1.46 -7.17 -10.17
N PHE A 401 2.77 -7.00 -10.21
CA PHE A 401 3.77 -7.80 -9.51
C PHE A 401 5.11 -7.08 -9.48
N ASP A 402 6.05 -7.54 -8.68
CA ASP A 402 7.41 -7.00 -8.62
C ASP A 402 8.22 -7.41 -9.86
N TYR A 403 8.34 -6.50 -10.82
CA TYR A 403 9.10 -6.70 -12.06
C TYR A 403 10.58 -7.01 -11.82
N THR A 404 11.12 -6.66 -10.64
CA THR A 404 12.55 -6.87 -10.34
C THR A 404 12.90 -8.31 -10.00
N LEU A 405 11.88 -9.16 -9.81
CA LEU A 405 12.05 -10.60 -9.53
C LEU A 405 12.20 -11.44 -10.81
N HIS A 406 11.96 -10.88 -12.00
CA HIS A 406 11.86 -11.61 -13.28
C HIS A 406 12.67 -10.94 -14.44
#